data_fed5265380641417fbdc06ce0ef7feb5
#
_entry.id   fed5265380641417fbdc06ce0ef7feb5
#
_cell.length_a   1.000
_cell.length_b   1.000
_cell.length_c   1.000
_cell.angle_alpha   90.00
_cell.angle_beta   90.00
_cell.angle_gamma   90.00
#
_symmetry.space_group_name_H-M   'P 1'
#
loop_
_entity.id
_entity.type
_entity.pdbx_description
1 polymer ?
#
loop_
_entity_poly.entity_id
_entity_poly.type
_entity_poly.pdbx_seq_one_letter_code
_entity_poly.pdbx_strand_id
1 'polypeptide(L)' 'MNVRQASQYLGISPDTLYRYITEGEIPAFKLGNRWKLRKTILDRWMERKMSQAHVRRR' A
#
# COMPACT_ATOMS: atom_id res chain seq x y z
N MET A 1 0.48 10.10 4.55
CA MET A 1 1.45 9.95 3.45
C MET A 1 0.77 10.17 2.12
N ASN A 2 1.47 10.79 1.18
CA ASN A 2 0.99 10.84 -0.19
C ASN A 2 1.47 9.61 -0.95
N VAL A 3 1.06 9.52 -2.22
CA VAL A 3 1.38 8.33 -3.01
C VAL A 3 2.88 8.12 -3.15
N ARG A 4 3.61 9.21 -3.39
CA ARG A 4 5.05 9.10 -3.56
C ARG A 4 5.73 8.60 -2.30
N GLN A 5 5.35 9.18 -1.16
CA GLN A 5 5.94 8.77 0.12
C GLN A 5 5.58 7.32 0.43
N ALA A 6 4.33 6.94 0.17
CA ALA A 6 3.89 5.59 0.45
C ALA A 6 4.62 4.58 -0.44
N SER A 7 4.81 4.92 -1.71
CA SER A 7 5.51 4.01 -2.61
C SER A 7 6.95 3.81 -2.18
N GLN A 8 7.60 4.87 -1.75
CA GLN A 8 8.96 4.76 -1.23
C GLN A 8 9.00 3.93 0.04
N TYR A 9 8.01 4.14 0.89
CA TYR A 9 7.93 3.40 2.14
C TYR A 9 7.77 1.90 1.88
N LEU A 10 6.99 1.55 0.89
CA LEU A 10 6.74 0.16 0.54
C LEU A 10 7.80 -0.43 -0.39
N GLY A 11 8.61 0.41 -1.00
CA GLY A 11 9.65 -0.06 -1.92
C GLY A 11 9.09 -0.46 -3.28
N ILE A 12 8.02 0.16 -3.71
CA ILE A 12 7.43 -0.11 -5.02
C ILE A 12 7.30 1.19 -5.79
N SER A 13 7.03 1.08 -7.09
CA SER A 13 6.85 2.26 -7.91
C SER A 13 5.49 2.88 -7.64
N PRO A 14 5.34 4.21 -7.88
CA PRO A 14 4.04 4.83 -7.73
C PRO A 14 2.95 4.21 -8.62
N ASP A 15 3.32 3.79 -9.82
CA ASP A 15 2.37 3.14 -10.73
C ASP A 15 1.81 1.87 -10.11
N THR A 16 2.68 1.07 -9.51
CA THR A 16 2.26 -0.16 -8.85
C THR A 16 1.35 0.15 -7.68
N LEU A 17 1.69 1.20 -6.91
CA LEU A 17 0.86 1.58 -5.79
C LEU A 17 -0.52 2.04 -6.24
N TYR A 18 -0.58 2.82 -7.31
CA TYR A 18 -1.87 3.24 -7.87
C TYR A 18 -2.72 2.05 -8.24
N ARG A 19 -2.11 1.04 -8.82
CA ARG A 19 -2.84 -0.17 -9.17
C ARG A 19 -3.42 -0.85 -7.95
N TYR A 20 -2.64 -0.98 -6.90
CA TYR A 20 -3.14 -1.56 -5.66
C TYR A 20 -4.30 -0.76 -5.09
N ILE A 21 -4.21 0.57 -5.18
CA ILE A 21 -5.28 1.43 -4.68
C ILE A 21 -6.55 1.24 -5.50
N THR A 22 -6.43 1.24 -6.83
CA THR A 22 -7.61 1.13 -7.68
C THR A 22 -8.22 -0.26 -7.61
N GLU A 23 -7.43 -1.27 -7.32
CA GLU A 23 -7.95 -2.63 -7.17
C GLU A 23 -8.51 -2.89 -5.77
N GLY A 24 -8.40 -1.92 -4.88
CA GLY A 24 -8.92 -2.08 -3.53
C GLY A 24 -8.03 -2.88 -2.61
N GLU A 25 -6.79 -3.15 -3.01
CA GLU A 25 -5.85 -3.88 -2.18
C GLU A 25 -5.40 -3.05 -0.99
N ILE A 26 -5.11 -1.78 -1.24
CA ILE A 26 -4.61 -0.88 -0.20
C ILE A 26 -5.65 0.22 -0.01
N PRO A 27 -6.22 0.33 1.18
CA PRO A 27 -7.18 1.42 1.45
C PRO A 27 -6.49 2.77 1.37
N ALA A 28 -7.10 3.68 0.64
CA ALA A 28 -6.62 5.05 0.52
C ALA A 28 -7.82 5.96 0.41
N PHE A 29 -7.61 7.22 0.71
CA PHE A 29 -8.70 8.18 0.61
C PHE A 29 -8.21 9.42 -0.13
N LYS A 30 -9.14 10.10 -0.78
CA LYS A 30 -8.85 11.31 -1.50
C LYS A 30 -9.17 12.52 -0.65
N LEU A 31 -8.19 13.40 -0.54
CA LEU A 31 -8.38 14.66 0.14
C LEU A 31 -8.10 15.76 -0.87
N GLY A 32 -9.18 16.41 -1.32
CA GLY A 32 -9.04 17.31 -2.44
C GLY A 32 -8.74 16.55 -3.70
N ASN A 33 -7.64 16.86 -4.36
CA ASN A 33 -7.22 16.18 -5.58
C ASN A 33 -6.13 15.16 -5.35
N ARG A 34 -5.83 14.85 -4.10
CA ARG A 34 -4.67 14.01 -3.81
C ARG A 34 -5.06 12.81 -3.00
N TRP A 35 -4.47 11.69 -3.34
CA TRP A 35 -4.59 10.47 -2.56
C TRP A 35 -3.76 10.58 -1.30
N LYS A 36 -4.35 10.13 -0.20
CA LYS A 36 -3.66 10.07 1.09
C LYS A 36 -3.72 8.66 1.63
N LEU A 37 -2.64 8.24 2.25
CA LEU A 37 -2.54 6.91 2.83
C LEU A 37 -2.07 7.01 4.26
N ARG A 38 -2.45 6.04 5.07
CA ARG A 38 -2.04 5.99 6.46
C ARG A 38 -0.93 4.96 6.65
N LYS A 39 0.09 5.37 7.38
CA LYS A 39 1.20 4.47 7.64
C LYS A 39 0.74 3.19 8.32
N THR A 40 -0.17 3.30 9.29
CA THR A 40 -0.68 2.14 9.99
C THR A 40 -1.36 1.16 9.05
N ILE A 41 -2.08 1.67 8.06
CA ILE A 41 -2.74 0.83 7.06
C ILE A 41 -1.71 0.12 6.20
N LEU A 42 -0.67 0.85 5.80
CA LEU A 42 0.39 0.25 5.00
C LEU A 42 1.13 -0.84 5.78
N ASP A 43 1.38 -0.59 7.04
CA ASP A 43 2.03 -1.59 7.89
C ASP A 43 1.20 -2.85 7.98
N ARG A 44 -0.11 -2.71 8.14
CA ARG A 44 -1.01 -3.85 8.19
C ARG A 44 -1.01 -4.62 6.90
N TRP A 45 -1.03 -3.89 5.80
CA TRP A 45 -1.02 -4.52 4.49
C TRP A 45 0.25 -5.32 4.29
N MET A 46 1.38 -4.74 4.69
CA MET A 46 2.66 -5.43 4.57
C MET A 46 2.72 -6.67 5.44
N GLU A 47 2.21 -6.57 6.65
CA GLU A 47 2.16 -7.72 7.54
C GLU A 47 1.35 -8.85 6.95
N ARG A 48 0.23 -8.51 6.34
CA ARG A 48 -0.62 -9.51 5.71
C ARG A 48 0.10 -10.18 4.56
N LYS A 49 0.80 -9.40 3.74
CA LYS A 49 1.55 -9.97 2.62
C LYS A 49 2.69 -10.84 3.11
N MET A 50 3.36 -10.41 4.15
CA MET A 50 4.44 -11.19 4.75
C MET A 50 3.93 -12.52 5.26
N SER A 51 2.80 -12.48 5.92
CA SER A 51 2.19 -13.68 6.47
C SER A 51 1.82 -14.66 5.36
N GLN A 52 1.26 -14.16 4.28
CA GLN A 52 0.92 -15.00 3.15
C GLN A 52 2.16 -15.62 2.52
N ALA A 53 3.21 -14.82 2.35
CA ALA A 53 4.45 -15.33 1.79
C ALA A 53 5.06 -16.39 2.67
N HIS A 54 5.01 -16.18 3.98
CA HIS A 54 5.54 -17.13 4.94
C HIS A 54 4.79 -18.46 4.84
N VAL A 55 3.48 -18.40 4.79
CA VAL A 55 2.66 -19.59 4.68
C VAL A 55 2.97 -20.35 3.40
N ARG A 56 3.16 -19.62 2.32
CA ARG A 56 3.38 -20.26 1.02
C ARG A 56 4.72 -20.96 0.95
N ARG A 57 5.65 -20.56 1.75
CA ARG A 57 6.97 -21.18 1.74
C ARG A 57 6.96 -22.60 2.29
N ARG A 58 5.91 -22.94 3.01
CA ARG A 58 5.77 -24.29 3.57
C ARG A 58 5.20 -25.22 2.54
#